data_be301a3bcae2cbc9ea778190b6252a86
#
_entry.id   be301a3bcae2cbc9ea778190b6252a86
#
_cell.length_a   1.000
_cell.length_b   1.000
_cell.length_c   1.000
_cell.angle_alpha   90.00
_cell.angle_beta   90.00
_cell.angle_gamma   90.00
#
_symmetry.space_group_name_H-M   'P 1'
#
loop_
_entity.id
_entity.type
_entity.pdbx_description
1 polymer ?
#
loop_
_entity_poly.entity_id
_entity_poly.type
_entity_poly.pdbx_seq_one_letter_code
_entity_poly.pdbx_strand_id
1 'polypeptide(L)'
;MSSLVIEANGLRKSYGPTHALAGVDVAVRTGESLAIMGASGSGKTTLLHVLAGIIRPDAGGVVFHGGTGRVDVTELGERERSRLRREAFGFVFQQGLLIPELTAVENVALALMLNGVPRPKAEEYGAGWLASLGLAGLEDRRIGQLSGGQAQRVAIARAQVMGAPVVFADEPTGALDSRTSAEVMDALLDSTVGAGRTLVVVTHDAEVAARCSRVVDMRDGRIVGERVNA
;
A
#
# COMPACT_ATOMS: atom_id res chain seq x y z
N MET A 1 -10.02 -7.52 21.64
CA MET A 1 -10.61 -6.77 20.50
C MET A 1 -9.48 -6.14 19.74
N SER A 2 -9.28 -6.47 18.46
CA SER A 2 -8.23 -5.82 17.65
C SER A 2 -8.59 -4.33 17.47
N SER A 3 -7.61 -3.45 17.72
CA SER A 3 -7.78 -2.01 17.55
C SER A 3 -7.92 -1.67 16.06
N LEU A 4 -8.66 -0.62 15.74
CA LEU A 4 -8.74 -0.09 14.38
C LEU A 4 -7.47 0.76 14.09
N VAL A 5 -6.97 0.67 12.86
CA VAL A 5 -5.89 1.55 12.37
C VAL A 5 -6.43 2.58 11.39
N ILE A 6 -7.47 2.23 10.60
CA ILE A 6 -8.17 3.19 9.73
C ILE A 6 -9.67 2.95 9.87
N GLU A 7 -10.42 4.04 9.96
CA GLU A 7 -11.87 4.07 9.95
C GLU A 7 -12.35 5.06 8.91
N ALA A 8 -13.22 4.62 8.01
CA ALA A 8 -13.77 5.46 6.96
C ALA A 8 -15.30 5.33 6.93
N ASN A 9 -15.99 6.47 6.89
CA ASN A 9 -17.44 6.53 6.98
C ASN A 9 -18.02 7.42 5.89
N GLY A 10 -19.04 6.91 5.18
CA GLY A 10 -19.84 7.63 4.23
C GLY A 10 -19.08 8.18 3.02
N LEU A 11 -17.98 7.56 2.62
CA LEU A 11 -17.09 8.07 1.58
C LEU A 11 -17.80 8.21 0.24
N ARG A 12 -17.76 9.40 -0.33
CA ARG A 12 -18.25 9.71 -1.68
C ARG A 12 -17.16 10.36 -2.50
N LYS A 13 -17.03 9.96 -3.76
CA LYS A 13 -16.11 10.57 -4.73
C LYS A 13 -16.67 10.45 -6.12
N SER A 14 -16.69 11.57 -6.85
CA SER A 14 -17.17 11.63 -8.23
C SER A 14 -16.10 12.22 -9.16
N TYR A 15 -16.08 11.75 -10.37
CA TYR A 15 -15.30 12.28 -11.48
C TYR A 15 -16.27 12.58 -12.63
N GLY A 16 -16.68 13.84 -12.77
CA GLY A 16 -17.76 14.21 -13.68
C GLY A 16 -19.06 13.45 -13.34
N PRO A 17 -19.68 12.74 -14.29
CA PRO A 17 -20.90 11.99 -14.05
C PRO A 17 -20.67 10.64 -13.33
N THR A 18 -19.43 10.18 -13.17
CA THR A 18 -19.10 8.87 -12.60
C THR A 18 -18.93 8.97 -11.10
N HIS A 19 -19.75 8.23 -10.34
CA HIS A 19 -19.61 8.08 -8.90
C HIS A 19 -18.63 6.94 -8.60
N ALA A 20 -17.35 7.26 -8.38
CA ALA A 20 -16.33 6.26 -8.04
C ALA A 20 -16.49 5.70 -6.63
N LEU A 21 -16.98 6.51 -5.67
CA LEU A 21 -17.41 6.06 -4.35
C LEU A 21 -18.82 6.62 -4.08
N ALA A 22 -19.73 5.75 -3.63
CA ALA A 22 -21.15 6.05 -3.48
C ALA A 22 -21.69 5.82 -2.05
N GLY A 23 -20.92 6.24 -1.05
CA GLY A 23 -21.23 6.06 0.37
C GLY A 23 -20.60 4.78 0.90
N VAL A 24 -19.25 4.72 0.93
CA VAL A 24 -18.48 3.57 1.40
C VAL A 24 -18.13 3.74 2.88
N ASP A 25 -18.44 2.72 3.67
CA ASP A 25 -17.98 2.55 5.04
C ASP A 25 -17.03 1.38 5.09
N VAL A 26 -15.85 1.56 5.67
CA VAL A 26 -14.85 0.49 5.87
C VAL A 26 -13.96 0.78 7.07
N ALA A 27 -13.72 -0.25 7.85
CA ALA A 27 -12.78 -0.22 8.97
C ALA A 27 -11.63 -1.19 8.70
N VAL A 28 -10.38 -0.76 8.95
CA VAL A 28 -9.17 -1.58 8.82
C VAL A 28 -8.63 -1.83 10.22
N ARG A 29 -8.41 -3.10 10.56
CA ARG A 29 -7.89 -3.51 11.88
C ARG A 29 -6.37 -3.51 11.89
N THR A 30 -5.78 -3.20 13.02
CA THR A 30 -4.33 -3.28 13.19
C THR A 30 -3.84 -4.72 13.00
N GLY A 31 -2.82 -4.90 12.18
CA GLY A 31 -2.18 -6.19 11.91
C GLY A 31 -2.94 -7.11 10.94
N GLU A 32 -4.07 -6.68 10.36
CA GLU A 32 -4.75 -7.48 9.34
C GLU A 32 -4.15 -7.26 7.93
N SER A 33 -4.41 -8.21 7.04
CA SER A 33 -4.36 -8.00 5.60
C SER A 33 -5.78 -7.90 5.05
N LEU A 34 -6.15 -6.71 4.55
CA LEU A 34 -7.44 -6.45 3.93
C LEU A 34 -7.28 -6.41 2.41
N ALA A 35 -7.98 -7.29 1.69
CA ALA A 35 -8.14 -7.17 0.25
C ALA A 35 -9.41 -6.41 -0.11
N ILE A 36 -9.29 -5.45 -1.01
CA ILE A 36 -10.40 -4.74 -1.65
C ILE A 36 -10.51 -5.30 -3.07
N MET A 37 -11.55 -6.10 -3.31
CA MET A 37 -11.73 -6.84 -4.55
C MET A 37 -12.89 -6.27 -5.39
N GLY A 38 -12.85 -6.45 -6.70
CA GLY A 38 -13.93 -6.04 -7.61
C GLY A 38 -13.43 -5.86 -9.04
N ALA A 39 -14.37 -5.72 -9.98
CA ALA A 39 -14.07 -5.50 -11.39
C ALA A 39 -13.32 -4.17 -11.63
N SER A 40 -12.70 -4.02 -12.82
CA SER A 40 -12.13 -2.74 -13.23
C SER A 40 -13.22 -1.66 -13.22
N GLY A 41 -12.87 -0.46 -12.75
CA GLY A 41 -13.82 0.66 -12.64
C GLY A 41 -14.77 0.60 -11.43
N SER A 42 -14.73 -0.42 -10.57
CA SER A 42 -15.61 -0.51 -9.38
C SER A 42 -15.29 0.49 -8.26
N GLY A 43 -14.20 1.27 -8.36
CA GLY A 43 -13.81 2.29 -7.38
C GLY A 43 -12.69 1.89 -6.41
N LYS A 44 -12.10 0.70 -6.54
CA LYS A 44 -11.06 0.16 -5.62
C LYS A 44 -9.86 1.08 -5.41
N THR A 45 -9.19 1.47 -6.51
CA THR A 45 -8.04 2.39 -6.47
C THR A 45 -8.43 3.74 -5.88
N THR A 46 -9.63 4.24 -6.19
CA THR A 46 -10.15 5.48 -5.59
C THR A 46 -10.33 5.33 -4.09
N LEU A 47 -10.88 4.21 -3.62
CA LEU A 47 -11.02 3.92 -2.19
C LEU A 47 -9.64 3.88 -1.51
N LEU A 48 -8.69 3.12 -2.06
CA LEU A 48 -7.33 3.06 -1.53
C LEU A 48 -6.69 4.46 -1.44
N HIS A 49 -6.79 5.25 -2.51
CA HIS A 49 -6.23 6.61 -2.54
C HIS A 49 -6.91 7.56 -1.54
N VAL A 50 -8.20 7.40 -1.28
CA VAL A 50 -8.92 8.19 -0.25
C VAL A 50 -8.47 7.76 1.14
N LEU A 51 -8.40 6.45 1.43
CA LEU A 51 -7.92 5.93 2.72
C LEU A 51 -6.48 6.39 3.02
N ALA A 52 -5.63 6.43 2.00
CA ALA A 52 -4.24 6.87 2.10
C ALA A 52 -4.06 8.41 2.10
N GLY A 53 -5.13 9.19 2.03
CA GLY A 53 -5.07 10.65 1.97
C GLY A 53 -4.40 11.21 0.71
N ILE A 54 -4.32 10.44 -0.37
CA ILE A 54 -3.84 10.90 -1.69
C ILE A 54 -4.91 11.77 -2.34
N ILE A 55 -6.17 11.32 -2.30
CA ILE A 55 -7.34 12.01 -2.87
C ILE A 55 -8.27 12.41 -1.73
N ARG A 56 -8.81 13.64 -1.76
CA ARG A 56 -9.89 14.03 -0.87
C ARG A 56 -11.23 13.48 -1.37
N PRO A 57 -12.04 12.88 -0.48
CA PRO A 57 -13.42 12.54 -0.82
C PRO A 57 -14.24 13.84 -0.99
N ASP A 58 -15.38 13.74 -1.70
CA ASP A 58 -16.35 14.83 -1.84
C ASP A 58 -17.28 14.91 -0.61
N ALA A 59 -17.45 13.77 0.10
CA ALA A 59 -18.16 13.67 1.38
C ALA A 59 -17.68 12.44 2.14
N GLY A 60 -17.98 12.40 3.45
CA GLY A 60 -17.50 11.37 4.37
C GLY A 60 -16.16 11.72 4.98
N GLY A 61 -15.63 10.84 5.81
CA GLY A 61 -14.37 11.07 6.53
C GLY A 61 -13.50 9.83 6.65
N VAL A 62 -12.20 10.05 6.80
CA VAL A 62 -11.20 9.00 7.08
C VAL A 62 -10.44 9.38 8.34
N VAL A 63 -10.42 8.47 9.30
CA VAL A 63 -9.67 8.61 10.55
C VAL A 63 -8.56 7.57 10.57
N PHE A 64 -7.33 8.02 10.80
CA PHE A 64 -6.17 7.17 11.04
C PHE A 64 -5.88 7.16 12.56
N HIS A 65 -5.71 5.96 13.11
CA HIS A 65 -5.33 5.72 14.50
C HIS A 65 -3.86 5.31 14.55
N GLY A 66 -2.95 6.27 14.65
CA GLY A 66 -1.50 6.05 14.73
C GLY A 66 -0.95 6.15 16.13
N GLY A 67 0.38 5.92 16.28
CA GLY A 67 1.08 6.01 17.57
C GLY A 67 0.95 7.34 18.31
N THR A 68 0.63 8.43 17.61
CA THR A 68 0.40 9.78 18.18
C THR A 68 -1.07 10.09 18.48
N GLY A 69 -1.97 9.12 18.25
CA GLY A 69 -3.40 9.28 18.49
C GLY A 69 -4.27 9.26 17.24
N ARG A 70 -5.47 9.82 17.34
CA ARG A 70 -6.48 9.89 16.27
C ARG A 70 -6.22 11.11 15.38
N VAL A 71 -6.12 10.87 14.07
CA VAL A 71 -5.92 11.92 13.05
C VAL A 71 -7.05 11.82 12.01
N ASP A 72 -7.81 12.89 11.83
CA ASP A 72 -8.77 13.00 10.72
C ASP A 72 -8.01 13.37 9.44
N VAL A 73 -7.82 12.38 8.56
CA VAL A 73 -7.05 12.52 7.31
C VAL A 73 -7.73 13.47 6.33
N THR A 74 -9.07 13.56 6.37
CA THR A 74 -9.84 14.38 5.44
C THR A 74 -9.78 15.87 5.77
N GLU A 75 -9.57 16.21 7.04
CA GLU A 75 -9.44 17.60 7.51
C GLU A 75 -8.02 18.15 7.33
N LEU A 76 -7.01 17.30 7.18
CA LEU A 76 -5.63 17.73 7.01
C LEU A 76 -5.41 18.60 5.78
N GLY A 77 -4.55 19.61 5.90
CA GLY A 77 -3.98 20.35 4.77
C GLY A 77 -3.06 19.46 3.92
N GLU A 78 -2.73 19.90 2.69
CA GLU A 78 -1.89 19.10 1.79
C GLU A 78 -0.51 18.80 2.36
N ARG A 79 0.11 19.75 3.06
CA ARG A 79 1.42 19.55 3.70
C ARG A 79 1.37 18.48 4.79
N GLU A 80 0.32 18.47 5.60
CA GLU A 80 0.12 17.52 6.69
C GLU A 80 -0.20 16.13 6.14
N ARG A 81 -1.05 16.03 5.10
CA ARG A 81 -1.31 14.76 4.42
C ARG A 81 -0.04 14.19 3.77
N SER A 82 0.76 15.04 3.13
CA SER A 82 2.04 14.61 2.55
C SER A 82 3.02 14.13 3.63
N ARG A 83 3.03 14.78 4.79
CA ARG A 83 3.81 14.33 5.95
C ARG A 83 3.30 12.98 6.46
N LEU A 84 1.99 12.84 6.68
CA LEU A 84 1.37 11.59 7.12
C LEU A 84 1.72 10.43 6.18
N ARG A 85 1.61 10.64 4.85
CA ARG A 85 1.98 9.63 3.86
C ARG A 85 3.44 9.19 3.97
N ARG A 86 4.36 10.11 4.20
CA ARG A 86 5.78 9.76 4.34
C ARG A 86 6.12 9.03 5.65
N GLU A 87 5.42 9.39 6.73
CA GLU A 87 5.76 8.90 8.08
C GLU A 87 4.98 7.64 8.47
N ALA A 88 3.75 7.48 8.00
CA ALA A 88 2.84 6.44 8.46
C ALA A 88 2.37 5.45 7.38
N PHE A 89 2.60 5.72 6.10
CA PHE A 89 2.10 4.89 5.02
C PHE A 89 3.20 4.43 4.06
N GLY A 90 3.24 3.13 3.78
CA GLY A 90 4.02 2.56 2.69
C GLY A 90 3.16 2.38 1.44
N PHE A 91 3.76 2.45 0.24
CA PHE A 91 3.02 2.30 -1.01
C PHE A 91 3.72 1.34 -1.97
N VAL A 92 2.96 0.36 -2.47
CA VAL A 92 3.35 -0.54 -3.56
C VAL A 92 2.33 -0.39 -4.69
N PHE A 93 2.78 -0.04 -5.89
CA PHE A 93 1.91 0.15 -7.07
C PHE A 93 2.15 -0.95 -8.09
N GLN A 94 1.21 -1.17 -9.00
CA GLN A 94 1.24 -2.19 -10.05
C GLN A 94 2.52 -2.17 -10.89
N GLN A 95 3.02 -0.98 -11.26
CA GLN A 95 4.27 -0.79 -12.00
C GLN A 95 5.45 -0.44 -11.09
N GLY A 96 5.32 -0.65 -9.76
CA GLY A 96 6.33 -0.27 -8.77
C GLY A 96 6.54 1.24 -8.61
N LEU A 97 6.34 2.03 -9.65
CA LEU A 97 6.64 3.48 -9.71
C LEU A 97 8.04 3.78 -9.16
N LEU A 98 9.02 2.96 -9.54
CA LEU A 98 10.42 3.17 -9.24
C LEU A 98 11.00 4.21 -10.20
N ILE A 99 12.03 4.92 -9.73
CA ILE A 99 12.73 5.92 -10.53
C ILE A 99 13.77 5.18 -11.39
N PRO A 100 13.63 5.17 -12.73
CA PRO A 100 14.47 4.34 -13.61
C PRO A 100 15.95 4.72 -13.59
N GLU A 101 16.25 6.00 -13.31
CA GLU A 101 17.61 6.55 -13.27
C GLU A 101 18.38 6.14 -12.01
N LEU A 102 17.66 5.75 -10.96
CA LEU A 102 18.23 5.31 -9.69
C LEU A 102 18.49 3.80 -9.70
N THR A 103 19.47 3.38 -8.91
CA THR A 103 19.71 1.97 -8.61
C THR A 103 18.62 1.41 -7.70
N ALA A 104 18.62 0.10 -7.48
CA ALA A 104 17.69 -0.55 -6.55
C ALA A 104 17.83 0.01 -5.13
N VAL A 105 19.05 0.11 -4.61
CA VAL A 105 19.30 0.65 -3.26
C VAL A 105 18.94 2.12 -3.17
N GLU A 106 19.22 2.93 -4.18
CA GLU A 106 18.87 4.36 -4.19
C GLU A 106 17.36 4.58 -4.19
N ASN A 107 16.58 3.75 -4.92
CA ASN A 107 15.12 3.78 -4.88
C ASN A 107 14.56 3.52 -3.47
N VAL A 108 15.15 2.60 -2.73
CA VAL A 108 14.75 2.29 -1.35
C VAL A 108 15.22 3.41 -0.40
N ALA A 109 16.48 3.81 -0.49
CA ALA A 109 17.09 4.83 0.35
C ALA A 109 16.39 6.19 0.26
N LEU A 110 15.83 6.52 -0.92
CA LEU A 110 15.15 7.80 -1.14
C LEU A 110 14.03 8.07 -0.12
N ALA A 111 13.28 7.03 0.28
CA ALA A 111 12.21 7.17 1.27
C ALA A 111 12.76 7.65 2.64
N LEU A 112 13.91 7.14 3.05
CA LEU A 112 14.59 7.56 4.28
C LEU A 112 15.21 8.95 4.15
N MET A 113 15.83 9.25 3.00
CA MET A 113 16.46 10.55 2.74
C MET A 113 15.44 11.69 2.73
N LEU A 114 14.23 11.48 2.21
CA LEU A 114 13.13 12.45 2.27
C LEU A 114 12.66 12.74 3.71
N ASN A 115 13.02 11.89 4.67
CA ASN A 115 12.79 12.07 6.10
C ASN A 115 14.06 12.47 6.87
N GLY A 116 15.10 12.94 6.16
CA GLY A 116 16.30 13.53 6.75
C GLY A 116 17.40 12.55 7.14
N VAL A 117 17.29 11.27 6.77
CA VAL A 117 18.35 10.28 7.03
C VAL A 117 19.51 10.53 6.05
N PRO A 118 20.76 10.66 6.50
CA PRO A 118 21.92 10.82 5.63
C PRO A 118 22.06 9.64 4.62
N ARG A 119 22.43 9.95 3.38
CA ARG A 119 22.53 8.99 2.27
C ARG A 119 23.27 7.70 2.62
N PRO A 120 24.48 7.72 3.19
CA PRO A 120 25.20 6.46 3.47
C PRO A 120 24.39 5.52 4.39
N LYS A 121 23.75 6.07 5.42
CA LYS A 121 22.91 5.31 6.35
C LYS A 121 21.62 4.84 5.70
N ALA A 122 21.01 5.66 4.84
CA ALA A 122 19.81 5.30 4.11
C ALA A 122 20.08 4.15 3.12
N GLU A 123 21.22 4.16 2.45
CA GLU A 123 21.65 3.08 1.54
C GLU A 123 21.99 1.79 2.32
N GLU A 124 22.61 1.87 3.49
CA GLU A 124 22.84 0.71 4.37
C GLU A 124 21.51 0.02 4.75
N TYR A 125 20.53 0.79 5.22
CA TYR A 125 19.19 0.26 5.53
C TYR A 125 18.49 -0.28 4.28
N GLY A 126 18.62 0.41 3.15
CA GLY A 126 18.07 -0.02 1.87
C GLY A 126 18.64 -1.36 1.41
N ALA A 127 19.97 -1.55 1.51
CA ALA A 127 20.64 -2.81 1.19
C ALA A 127 20.18 -3.95 2.10
N GLY A 128 20.00 -3.69 3.40
CA GLY A 128 19.44 -4.67 4.33
C GLY A 128 18.04 -5.13 3.94
N TRP A 129 17.16 -4.20 3.54
CA TRP A 129 15.83 -4.53 3.04
C TRP A 129 15.85 -5.29 1.72
N LEU A 130 16.72 -4.92 0.79
CA LEU A 130 16.89 -5.67 -0.46
C LEU A 130 17.35 -7.10 -0.20
N ALA A 131 18.33 -7.29 0.68
CA ALA A 131 18.81 -8.61 1.06
C ALA A 131 17.71 -9.48 1.69
N SER A 132 16.89 -8.91 2.60
CA SER A 132 15.77 -9.63 3.23
C SER A 132 14.69 -10.09 2.25
N LEU A 133 14.59 -9.41 1.11
CA LEU A 133 13.65 -9.74 0.02
C LEU A 133 14.30 -10.57 -1.11
N GLY A 134 15.49 -11.16 -0.86
CA GLY A 134 16.19 -12.02 -1.81
C GLY A 134 16.83 -11.28 -2.98
N LEU A 135 17.20 -10.01 -2.79
CA LEU A 135 17.82 -9.15 -3.81
C LEU A 135 19.28 -8.80 -3.47
N ALA A 136 19.94 -9.59 -2.58
CA ALA A 136 21.36 -9.42 -2.27
C ALA A 136 22.22 -9.53 -3.54
N GLY A 137 23.15 -8.57 -3.74
CA GLY A 137 24.00 -8.46 -4.93
C GLY A 137 23.35 -7.76 -6.13
N LEU A 138 22.12 -7.22 -5.96
CA LEU A 138 21.41 -6.45 -7.00
C LEU A 138 21.28 -4.95 -6.64
N GLU A 139 21.93 -4.51 -5.56
CA GLU A 139 21.80 -3.17 -4.98
C GLU A 139 22.10 -2.07 -6.00
N ASP A 140 23.15 -2.25 -6.79
CA ASP A 140 23.65 -1.29 -7.79
C ASP A 140 22.97 -1.43 -9.17
N ARG A 141 22.06 -2.39 -9.33
CA ARG A 141 21.33 -2.55 -10.59
C ARG A 141 20.31 -1.44 -10.76
N ARG A 142 20.24 -0.89 -11.97
CA ARG A 142 19.15 0.02 -12.37
C ARG A 142 17.89 -0.79 -12.64
N ILE A 143 16.74 -0.15 -12.51
CA ILE A 143 15.44 -0.83 -12.60
C ILE A 143 15.25 -1.59 -13.92
N GLY A 144 15.71 -1.04 -15.03
CA GLY A 144 15.67 -1.71 -16.33
C GLY A 144 16.55 -2.96 -16.48
N GLN A 145 17.40 -3.26 -15.49
CA GLN A 145 18.25 -4.47 -15.43
C GLN A 145 17.66 -5.56 -14.55
N LEU A 146 16.50 -5.32 -13.94
CA LEU A 146 15.80 -6.23 -13.05
C LEU A 146 14.63 -6.90 -13.77
N SER A 147 14.30 -8.13 -13.37
CA SER A 147 13.03 -8.73 -13.79
C SER A 147 11.85 -8.01 -13.14
N GLY A 148 10.62 -8.18 -13.68
CA GLY A 148 9.41 -7.56 -13.12
C GLY A 148 9.20 -7.88 -11.63
N GLY A 149 9.39 -9.15 -11.24
CA GLY A 149 9.29 -9.56 -9.84
C GLY A 149 10.40 -9.01 -8.95
N GLN A 150 11.63 -8.86 -9.48
CA GLN A 150 12.72 -8.19 -8.76
C GLN A 150 12.42 -6.70 -8.56
N ALA A 151 11.97 -5.99 -9.60
CA ALA A 151 11.58 -4.60 -9.49
C ALA A 151 10.42 -4.41 -8.49
N GLN A 152 9.45 -5.31 -8.50
CA GLN A 152 8.34 -5.27 -7.52
C GLN A 152 8.83 -5.48 -6.09
N ARG A 153 9.79 -6.38 -5.85
CA ARG A 153 10.42 -6.56 -4.54
C ARG A 153 11.23 -5.33 -4.10
N VAL A 154 11.86 -4.58 -5.02
CA VAL A 154 12.45 -3.26 -4.72
C VAL A 154 11.36 -2.26 -4.28
N ALA A 155 10.20 -2.24 -4.94
CA ALA A 155 9.08 -1.39 -4.53
C ALA A 155 8.54 -1.76 -3.14
N ILE A 156 8.50 -3.06 -2.79
CA ILE A 156 8.17 -3.53 -1.45
C ILE A 156 9.23 -3.05 -0.45
N ALA A 157 10.52 -3.21 -0.72
CA ALA A 157 11.60 -2.71 0.14
C ALA A 157 11.45 -1.21 0.43
N ARG A 158 11.17 -0.40 -0.61
CA ARG A 158 10.92 1.04 -0.46
C ARG A 158 9.71 1.35 0.42
N ALA A 159 8.63 0.58 0.29
CA ALA A 159 7.43 0.75 1.10
C ALA A 159 7.67 0.38 2.58
N GLN A 160 8.59 -0.54 2.84
CA GLN A 160 8.86 -1.11 4.16
C GLN A 160 9.95 -0.40 4.95
N VAL A 161 10.90 0.25 4.26
CA VAL A 161 12.13 0.78 4.88
C VAL A 161 11.86 1.85 5.96
N MET A 162 10.73 2.54 5.89
CA MET A 162 10.29 3.50 6.91
C MET A 162 9.63 2.86 8.13
N GLY A 163 9.33 1.56 8.10
CA GLY A 163 8.59 0.89 9.17
C GLY A 163 7.14 1.37 9.34
N ALA A 164 6.52 1.82 8.26
CA ALA A 164 5.17 2.37 8.27
C ALA A 164 4.15 1.37 8.83
N PRO A 165 3.23 1.79 9.75
CA PRO A 165 2.23 0.90 10.35
C PRO A 165 1.21 0.36 9.35
N VAL A 166 0.99 1.05 8.22
CA VAL A 166 0.09 0.63 7.16
C VAL A 166 0.79 0.65 5.82
N VAL A 167 0.65 -0.43 5.06
CA VAL A 167 1.10 -0.51 3.67
C VAL A 167 -0.11 -0.64 2.76
N PHE A 168 -0.19 0.22 1.76
CA PHE A 168 -1.17 0.19 0.69
C PHE A 168 -0.56 -0.41 -0.57
N ALA A 169 -1.22 -1.39 -1.17
CA ALA A 169 -0.77 -2.04 -2.39
C ALA A 169 -1.88 -2.00 -3.45
N ASP A 170 -1.63 -1.31 -4.56
CA ASP A 170 -2.57 -1.21 -5.67
C ASP A 170 -2.14 -2.15 -6.80
N GLU A 171 -2.87 -3.24 -7.01
CA GLU A 171 -2.60 -4.31 -7.99
C GLU A 171 -1.12 -4.77 -7.98
N PRO A 172 -0.56 -5.17 -6.82
CA PRO A 172 0.89 -5.34 -6.66
C PRO A 172 1.50 -6.44 -7.55
N THR A 173 0.67 -7.30 -8.14
CA THR A 173 1.09 -8.43 -8.97
C THR A 173 0.49 -8.39 -10.38
N GLY A 174 -0.29 -7.36 -10.73
CA GLY A 174 -1.09 -7.33 -11.95
C GLY A 174 -0.30 -7.33 -13.28
N ALA A 175 1.03 -7.20 -13.24
CA ALA A 175 1.91 -7.27 -14.43
C ALA A 175 2.85 -8.50 -14.41
N LEU A 176 2.62 -9.46 -13.50
CA LEU A 176 3.49 -10.62 -13.26
C LEU A 176 2.78 -11.92 -13.67
N ASP A 177 3.58 -12.95 -13.99
CA ASP A 177 3.07 -14.32 -14.12
C ASP A 177 2.66 -14.89 -12.77
N SER A 178 1.85 -15.95 -12.76
CA SER A 178 1.24 -16.53 -11.55
C SER A 178 2.29 -16.96 -10.50
N ARG A 179 3.43 -17.54 -10.92
CA ARG A 179 4.47 -17.98 -9.99
C ARG A 179 5.13 -16.78 -9.33
N THR A 180 5.55 -15.80 -10.14
CA THR A 180 6.19 -14.57 -9.65
C THR A 180 5.21 -13.77 -8.77
N SER A 181 3.91 -13.76 -9.12
CA SER A 181 2.84 -13.17 -8.31
C SER A 181 2.76 -13.77 -6.92
N ALA A 182 2.81 -15.10 -6.81
CA ALA A 182 2.80 -15.79 -5.53
C ALA A 182 4.01 -15.40 -4.67
N GLU A 183 5.23 -15.43 -5.25
CA GLU A 183 6.47 -15.06 -4.56
C GLU A 183 6.48 -13.59 -4.08
N VAL A 184 5.93 -12.67 -4.87
CA VAL A 184 5.81 -11.25 -4.52
C VAL A 184 4.78 -11.03 -3.40
N MET A 185 3.65 -11.73 -3.45
CA MET A 185 2.64 -11.66 -2.40
C MET A 185 3.13 -12.25 -1.08
N ASP A 186 3.89 -13.36 -1.10
CA ASP A 186 4.54 -13.91 0.10
C ASP A 186 5.47 -12.87 0.72
N ALA A 187 6.36 -12.29 -0.09
CA ALA A 187 7.30 -11.27 0.36
C ALA A 187 6.57 -10.03 0.96
N LEU A 188 5.45 -9.62 0.36
CA LEU A 188 4.65 -8.50 0.85
C LEU A 188 3.94 -8.82 2.16
N LEU A 189 3.31 -10.00 2.28
CA LEU A 189 2.63 -10.45 3.49
C LEU A 189 3.62 -10.64 4.65
N ASP A 190 4.70 -11.38 4.43
CA ASP A 190 5.70 -11.66 5.45
C ASP A 190 6.37 -10.37 5.96
N SER A 191 6.75 -9.48 5.05
CA SER A 191 7.39 -8.21 5.42
C SER A 191 6.43 -7.19 6.05
N THR A 192 5.11 -7.37 5.94
CA THR A 192 4.10 -6.46 6.49
C THR A 192 3.37 -7.10 7.67
N VAL A 193 2.46 -8.03 7.41
CA VAL A 193 1.62 -8.68 8.44
C VAL A 193 2.46 -9.57 9.34
N GLY A 194 3.40 -10.32 8.78
CA GLY A 194 4.38 -11.12 9.53
C GLY A 194 5.23 -10.28 10.49
N ALA A 195 5.43 -9.00 10.17
CA ALA A 195 6.09 -8.00 11.02
C ALA A 195 5.12 -7.22 11.93
N GLY A 196 3.87 -7.64 12.07
CA GLY A 196 2.85 -7.02 12.92
C GLY A 196 2.26 -5.72 12.39
N ARG A 197 2.45 -5.41 11.09
CA ARG A 197 1.93 -4.21 10.41
C ARG A 197 0.68 -4.55 9.60
N THR A 198 -0.04 -3.54 9.16
CA THR A 198 -1.31 -3.69 8.43
C THR A 198 -1.09 -3.56 6.93
N LEU A 199 -1.76 -4.41 6.16
CA LEU A 199 -1.74 -4.40 4.70
C LEU A 199 -3.13 -4.15 4.14
N VAL A 200 -3.26 -3.20 3.21
CA VAL A 200 -4.46 -2.99 2.40
C VAL A 200 -4.11 -3.21 0.94
N VAL A 201 -4.67 -4.25 0.32
CA VAL A 201 -4.41 -4.62 -1.08
C VAL A 201 -5.65 -4.35 -1.91
N VAL A 202 -5.49 -3.67 -3.03
CA VAL A 202 -6.49 -3.63 -4.09
C VAL A 202 -6.12 -4.64 -5.16
N THR A 203 -7.06 -5.48 -5.54
CA THR A 203 -6.86 -6.47 -6.61
C THR A 203 -8.16 -6.89 -7.27
N HIS A 204 -8.07 -7.40 -8.49
CA HIS A 204 -9.14 -8.13 -9.17
C HIS A 204 -8.86 -9.64 -9.19
N ASP A 205 -7.69 -10.07 -8.71
CA ASP A 205 -7.24 -11.45 -8.67
C ASP A 205 -7.74 -12.14 -7.39
N ALA A 206 -8.53 -13.21 -7.58
CA ALA A 206 -9.10 -13.99 -6.47
C ALA A 206 -8.03 -14.77 -5.68
N GLU A 207 -6.93 -15.20 -6.33
CA GLU A 207 -5.83 -15.89 -5.66
C GLU A 207 -5.08 -14.94 -4.72
N VAL A 208 -4.85 -13.70 -5.15
CA VAL A 208 -4.26 -12.65 -4.30
C VAL A 208 -5.18 -12.33 -3.13
N ALA A 209 -6.48 -12.15 -3.39
CA ALA A 209 -7.45 -11.84 -2.34
C ALA A 209 -7.60 -12.97 -1.31
N ALA A 210 -7.53 -14.24 -1.76
CA ALA A 210 -7.63 -15.41 -0.89
C ALA A 210 -6.45 -15.52 0.10
N ARG A 211 -5.33 -14.86 -0.16
CA ARG A 211 -4.15 -14.82 0.74
C ARG A 211 -4.26 -13.77 1.85
N CYS A 212 -5.22 -12.85 1.75
CA CYS A 212 -5.47 -11.85 2.77
C CYS A 212 -6.43 -12.39 3.83
N SER A 213 -6.29 -11.92 5.08
CA SER A 213 -7.14 -12.40 6.19
C SER A 213 -8.60 -11.96 6.06
N ARG A 214 -8.86 -10.87 5.36
CA ARG A 214 -10.22 -10.34 5.12
C ARG A 214 -10.34 -9.76 3.71
N VAL A 215 -11.50 -9.93 3.12
CA VAL A 215 -11.81 -9.42 1.77
C VAL A 215 -13.11 -8.63 1.82
N VAL A 216 -13.11 -7.47 1.20
CA VAL A 216 -14.32 -6.69 0.89
C VAL A 216 -14.51 -6.64 -0.63
N ASP A 217 -15.72 -6.93 -1.07
CA ASP A 217 -16.07 -6.93 -2.49
C ASP A 217 -16.72 -5.59 -2.87
N MET A 218 -16.14 -4.90 -3.84
CA MET A 218 -16.64 -3.62 -4.36
C MET A 218 -17.32 -3.78 -5.72
N ARG A 219 -18.47 -3.12 -5.85
CA ARG A 219 -19.19 -2.97 -7.12
C ARG A 219 -19.87 -1.60 -7.17
N ASP A 220 -19.73 -0.90 -8.30
CA ASP A 220 -20.35 0.41 -8.57
C ASP A 220 -20.17 1.42 -7.43
N GLY A 221 -18.95 1.53 -6.94
CA GLY A 221 -18.57 2.45 -5.87
C GLY A 221 -19.11 2.11 -4.48
N ARG A 222 -19.56 0.86 -4.24
CA ARG A 222 -20.11 0.39 -2.96
C ARG A 222 -19.45 -0.91 -2.54
N ILE A 223 -19.36 -1.13 -1.24
CA ILE A 223 -19.07 -2.45 -0.67
C ILE A 223 -20.37 -3.26 -0.72
N VAL A 224 -20.32 -4.43 -1.37
CA VAL A 224 -21.46 -5.33 -1.56
C VAL A 224 -21.33 -6.64 -0.80
N GLY A 225 -20.15 -6.93 -0.26
CA GLY A 225 -19.88 -8.13 0.51
C GLY A 225 -18.60 -8.02 1.32
N GLU A 226 -18.52 -8.83 2.36
CA GLU A 226 -17.33 -8.97 3.21
C GLU A 226 -17.20 -10.43 3.62
N ARG A 227 -15.95 -10.95 3.62
CA ARG A 227 -15.64 -12.29 4.11
C ARG A 227 -14.30 -12.31 4.85
N VAL A 228 -14.17 -13.19 5.82
CA VAL A 228 -12.93 -13.49 6.53
C VAL A 228 -12.41 -14.83 6.01
N ASN A 229 -11.16 -14.84 5.57
CA ASN A 229 -10.50 -16.08 5.18
C ASN A 229 -9.92 -16.77 6.45
N ALA A 230 -9.93 -18.09 6.45
CA ALA A 230 -9.46 -18.90 7.57
C ALA A 230 -7.94 -19.06 7.56
#